data_a89b2ced407fe37510088ac8a8d62c39
#
_entry.id   a89b2ced407fe37510088ac8a8d62c39
#
_cell.length_a   1.000
_cell.length_b   1.000
_cell.length_c   1.000
_cell.angle_alpha   90.00
_cell.angle_beta   90.00
_cell.angle_gamma   90.00
#
_symmetry.space_group_name_H-M   'P 1'
#
loop_
_entity.id
_entity.type
_entity.pdbx_description
1 polymer ?
#
loop_
_entity_poly.entity_id
_entity_poly.type
_entity_poly.pdbx_seq_one_letter_code
_entity_poly.pdbx_strand_id
1 'polypeptide(L)'
;DPVPPRKLNPDIPPWFQEIILRCLEVNPSRRYPTASQLAFDLLHPEQVRLTGRATKLKQDPWTAVWKRRFNEDASPLQLSSIKQQISNAPIIMVAIDLSEGAEPVHDKLRQMTEQVLATMPQARVACINVLKQNRVTLDTTLDENGESKHVNRLVGLKNWANALGLSNGKVTFHVLEAVNPADAILEYAQNISADHILMGARTNSTLRSLLGSVSGVVAAQAPCTVTVVRAQNSKSAFAGGEQNAGLS
;
A
#
# COMPACT_ATOMS: atom_id res chain seq x y z
N ASP A 1 22.02 21.09 8.50
CA ASP A 1 20.71 21.24 7.84
C ASP A 1 20.90 22.07 6.57
N PRO A 2 20.41 21.63 5.41
CA PRO A 2 20.55 22.40 4.17
C PRO A 2 19.77 23.71 4.24
N VAL A 3 20.23 24.70 3.47
CA VAL A 3 19.46 25.94 3.30
C VAL A 3 18.16 25.59 2.59
N PRO A 4 16.98 25.99 3.12
CA PRO A 4 15.72 25.74 2.43
C PRO A 4 15.72 26.35 1.03
N PRO A 5 15.37 25.62 -0.04
CA PRO A 5 15.42 26.08 -1.43
C PRO A 5 14.68 27.39 -1.66
N ARG A 6 13.50 27.58 -1.08
CA ARG A 6 12.69 28.80 -1.20
C ARG A 6 13.26 30.04 -0.52
N LYS A 7 14.24 29.85 0.36
CA LYS A 7 15.03 30.96 0.91
C LYS A 7 15.99 31.54 -0.15
N LEU A 8 16.52 30.68 -1.03
CA LEU A 8 17.43 31.07 -2.10
C LEU A 8 16.68 31.55 -3.35
N ASN A 9 15.59 30.86 -3.69
CA ASN A 9 14.70 31.23 -4.79
C ASN A 9 13.24 31.09 -4.35
N PRO A 10 12.54 32.23 -4.10
CA PRO A 10 11.13 32.23 -3.68
C PRO A 10 10.16 31.65 -4.71
N ASP A 11 10.54 31.61 -6.00
CA ASP A 11 9.70 31.10 -7.10
C ASP A 11 9.56 29.58 -7.07
N ILE A 12 10.38 28.89 -6.29
CA ILE A 12 10.26 27.44 -6.11
C ILE A 12 8.90 27.13 -5.47
N PRO A 13 8.06 26.28 -6.11
CA PRO A 13 6.77 25.91 -5.57
C PRO A 13 6.88 25.23 -4.18
N PRO A 14 5.92 25.46 -3.27
CA PRO A 14 5.93 24.85 -1.93
C PRO A 14 6.02 23.32 -1.97
N TRP A 15 5.33 22.66 -2.89
CA TRP A 15 5.35 21.22 -3.05
C TRP A 15 6.74 20.69 -3.43
N PHE A 16 7.47 21.41 -4.26
CA PHE A 16 8.81 21.00 -4.68
C PHE A 16 9.83 21.14 -3.53
N GLN A 17 9.73 22.20 -2.72
CA GLN A 17 10.53 22.33 -1.51
C GLN A 17 10.21 21.19 -0.51
N GLU A 18 8.93 20.83 -0.35
CA GLU A 18 8.53 19.70 0.50
C GLU A 18 9.25 18.41 0.10
N ILE A 19 9.25 18.09 -1.20
CA ILE A 19 9.92 16.91 -1.75
C ILE A 19 11.44 16.96 -1.48
N ILE A 20 12.08 18.08 -1.81
CA ILE A 20 13.54 18.23 -1.62
C ILE A 20 13.92 18.05 -0.15
N LEU A 21 13.25 18.75 0.76
CA LEU A 21 13.57 18.65 2.19
C LEU A 21 13.22 17.29 2.79
N ARG A 22 12.24 16.58 2.22
CA ARG A 22 11.95 15.20 2.61
C ARG A 22 13.07 14.23 2.17
N CYS A 23 13.64 14.41 0.98
CA CYS A 23 14.79 13.63 0.54
C CYS A 23 16.03 13.84 1.43
N LEU A 24 16.17 15.05 1.96
CA LEU A 24 17.32 15.47 2.78
C LEU A 24 17.12 15.27 4.29
N GLU A 25 16.05 14.59 4.70
CA GLU A 25 15.83 14.29 6.13
C GLU A 25 17.00 13.52 6.72
N VAL A 26 17.37 13.88 7.95
CA VAL A 26 18.50 13.24 8.67
C VAL A 26 18.17 11.77 8.96
N ASN A 27 16.93 11.49 9.40
CA ASN A 27 16.47 10.14 9.66
C ASN A 27 16.02 9.47 8.36
N PRO A 28 16.64 8.36 7.92
CA PRO A 28 16.28 7.65 6.70
C PRO A 28 14.81 7.20 6.65
N SER A 29 14.22 6.83 7.80
CA SER A 29 12.82 6.40 7.87
C SER A 29 11.81 7.52 7.55
N ARG A 30 12.25 8.78 7.55
CA ARG A 30 11.44 9.95 7.19
C ARG A 30 11.61 10.39 5.75
N ARG A 31 12.55 9.77 5.01
CA ARG A 31 12.75 10.00 3.58
C ARG A 31 11.66 9.26 2.77
N TYR A 32 11.79 9.33 1.47
CA TYR A 32 11.03 8.45 0.58
C TYR A 32 11.52 7.01 0.74
N PRO A 33 10.63 6.04 1.01
CA PRO A 33 11.03 4.65 1.17
C PRO A 33 11.53 4.03 -0.15
N THR A 34 11.05 4.55 -1.29
CA THR A 34 11.48 4.09 -2.62
C THR A 34 11.65 5.27 -3.59
N ALA A 35 12.50 5.09 -4.60
CA ALA A 35 12.65 6.06 -5.68
C ALA A 35 11.35 6.25 -6.47
N SER A 36 10.53 5.20 -6.57
CA SER A 36 9.23 5.26 -7.26
C SER A 36 8.22 6.15 -6.55
N GLN A 37 8.20 6.17 -5.22
CA GLN A 37 7.36 7.12 -4.47
C GLN A 37 7.82 8.57 -4.66
N LEU A 38 9.13 8.80 -4.74
CA LEU A 38 9.67 10.11 -5.09
C LEU A 38 9.25 10.53 -6.50
N ALA A 39 9.41 9.63 -7.48
CA ALA A 39 9.00 9.88 -8.85
C ALA A 39 7.50 10.16 -8.95
N PHE A 40 6.67 9.41 -8.21
CA PHE A 40 5.24 9.66 -8.16
C PHE A 40 4.89 11.07 -7.68
N ASP A 41 5.46 11.50 -6.54
CA ASP A 41 5.21 12.85 -5.99
C ASP A 41 5.71 13.97 -6.93
N LEU A 42 6.80 13.72 -7.70
CA LEU A 42 7.29 14.65 -8.71
C LEU A 42 6.34 14.77 -9.92
N LEU A 43 5.71 13.66 -10.32
CA LEU A 43 4.76 13.62 -11.44
C LEU A 43 3.36 14.13 -11.06
N HIS A 44 3.00 14.11 -9.77
CA HIS A 44 1.69 14.46 -9.25
C HIS A 44 1.79 15.53 -8.15
N PRO A 45 2.18 16.78 -8.49
CA PRO A 45 2.37 17.86 -7.51
C PRO A 45 1.15 18.14 -6.65
N GLU A 46 -0.04 17.96 -7.20
CA GLU A 46 -1.34 18.17 -6.54
C GLU A 46 -1.61 17.17 -5.40
N GLN A 47 -0.93 16.02 -5.41
CA GLN A 47 -1.06 14.98 -4.38
C GLN A 47 0.00 15.09 -3.27
N VAL A 48 0.97 15.99 -3.42
CA VAL A 48 2.02 16.19 -2.43
C VAL A 48 1.43 16.80 -1.16
N ARG A 49 1.52 16.06 -0.05
CA ARG A 49 1.09 16.59 1.25
C ARG A 49 2.09 17.63 1.73
N LEU A 50 1.65 18.88 1.78
CA LEU A 50 2.44 19.98 2.33
C LEU A 50 2.51 19.89 3.86
N THR A 51 3.73 19.95 4.39
CA THR A 51 4.00 20.00 5.83
C THR A 51 4.75 21.31 6.17
N GLY A 52 5.25 21.43 7.40
CA GLY A 52 6.10 22.58 7.76
C GLY A 52 7.36 22.74 6.92
N ARG A 53 7.76 21.72 6.14
CA ARG A 53 8.88 21.82 5.19
C ARG A 53 8.55 22.73 4.01
N ALA A 54 7.32 22.73 3.53
CA ALA A 54 6.87 23.53 2.39
C ALA A 54 7.03 25.05 2.63
N THR A 55 6.89 25.49 3.87
CA THR A 55 6.98 26.89 4.28
C THR A 55 8.25 27.26 5.04
N LYS A 56 9.16 26.29 5.23
CA LYS A 56 10.41 26.49 5.98
C LYS A 56 11.33 27.46 5.23
N LEU A 57 11.73 28.55 5.89
CA LEU A 57 12.67 29.55 5.34
C LEU A 57 13.95 29.67 6.16
N LYS A 58 14.00 29.08 7.36
CA LYS A 58 15.17 29.13 8.23
C LYS A 58 15.81 27.76 8.35
N GLN A 59 17.14 27.74 8.41
CA GLN A 59 17.89 26.54 8.79
C GLN A 59 17.68 26.26 10.27
N ASP A 60 17.58 24.98 10.62
CA ASP A 60 17.63 24.59 12.02
C ASP A 60 19.06 24.73 12.55
N PRO A 61 19.25 25.21 13.80
CA PRO A 61 20.58 25.26 14.40
C PRO A 61 21.18 23.85 14.49
N TRP A 62 22.52 23.78 14.36
CA TRP A 62 23.23 22.50 14.33
C TRP A 62 22.95 21.64 15.56
N THR A 63 22.68 22.24 16.70
CA THR A 63 22.29 21.56 17.93
C THR A 63 20.97 20.80 17.80
N ALA A 64 19.99 21.36 17.09
CA ALA A 64 18.72 20.69 16.81
C ALA A 64 18.90 19.53 15.82
N VAL A 65 19.79 19.69 14.84
CA VAL A 65 20.14 18.64 13.86
C VAL A 65 20.87 17.50 14.55
N TRP A 66 21.85 17.84 15.41
CA TRP A 66 22.61 16.87 16.20
C TRP A 66 21.67 16.10 17.15
N LYS A 67 20.77 16.78 17.82
CA LYS A 67 19.76 16.17 18.71
C LYS A 67 18.82 15.21 17.95
N ARG A 68 18.44 15.52 16.71
CA ARG A 68 17.64 14.62 15.86
C ARG A 68 18.43 13.40 15.38
N ARG A 69 19.76 13.50 15.27
CA ARG A 69 20.63 12.39 14.84
C ARG A 69 20.83 11.35 15.94
N PHE A 70 20.82 11.77 17.19
CA PHE A 70 21.16 10.91 18.35
C PHE A 70 19.98 10.64 19.29
N ASN A 71 18.90 11.42 19.22
CA ASN A 71 17.68 11.16 19.99
C ASN A 71 16.54 10.84 19.00
N GLU A 72 16.18 9.58 18.90
CA GLU A 72 14.94 9.17 18.20
C GLU A 72 13.69 9.75 18.87
N ASP A 73 13.78 10.20 20.13
CA ASP A 73 12.67 10.65 20.98
C ASP A 73 12.51 12.17 21.13
N ALA A 74 13.34 12.99 20.48
CA ALA A 74 13.25 14.43 20.62
C ALA A 74 12.23 15.07 19.65
N SER A 75 10.99 14.68 19.73
CA SER A 75 9.85 15.44 19.26
C SER A 75 9.05 16.00 20.43
N PRO A 76 8.62 17.29 20.41
CA PRO A 76 7.98 17.89 21.58
C PRO A 76 6.66 17.22 21.91
N LEU A 77 6.56 16.80 23.13
CA LEU A 77 5.46 16.70 24.12
C LEU A 77 4.02 16.30 23.75
N GLN A 78 3.65 16.09 22.48
CA GLN A 78 2.34 15.53 22.10
C GLN A 78 2.41 14.27 21.25
N LEU A 79 3.60 13.82 20.86
CA LEU A 79 3.80 12.64 20.00
C LEU A 79 4.02 11.33 20.80
N SER A 80 4.27 11.37 22.10
CA SER A 80 4.49 10.15 22.88
C SER A 80 3.24 9.30 23.04
N SER A 81 2.10 9.91 23.32
CA SER A 81 0.81 9.18 23.39
C SER A 81 0.31 8.73 22.01
N ILE A 82 0.51 9.56 20.98
CA ILE A 82 0.14 9.23 19.61
C ILE A 82 1.08 8.16 19.02
N LYS A 83 2.40 8.25 19.28
CA LYS A 83 3.37 7.22 18.85
C LYS A 83 3.10 5.88 19.53
N GLN A 84 2.74 5.87 20.81
CA GLN A 84 2.43 4.65 21.55
C GLN A 84 1.13 4.01 21.06
N GLN A 85 0.10 4.81 20.73
CA GLN A 85 -1.12 4.34 20.10
C GLN A 85 -0.89 3.85 18.66
N ILE A 86 -0.03 4.53 17.89
CA ILE A 86 0.33 4.12 16.52
C ILE A 86 1.23 2.88 16.54
N SER A 87 2.12 2.75 17.51
CA SER A 87 3.01 1.60 17.67
C SER A 87 2.24 0.31 18.00
N ASN A 88 1.12 0.42 18.71
CA ASN A 88 0.26 -0.71 19.08
C ASN A 88 -0.96 -0.90 18.18
N ALA A 89 -1.12 -0.06 17.14
CA ALA A 89 -2.25 -0.19 16.22
C ALA A 89 -2.04 -1.40 15.30
N PRO A 90 -3.02 -2.33 15.21
CA PRO A 90 -2.92 -3.48 14.31
C PRO A 90 -2.63 -3.07 12.88
N ILE A 91 -1.83 -3.87 12.19
CA ILE A 91 -1.51 -3.67 10.78
C ILE A 91 -2.27 -4.68 9.94
N ILE A 92 -3.18 -4.19 9.12
CA ILE A 92 -3.91 -4.96 8.13
C ILE A 92 -3.20 -4.81 6.80
N MET A 93 -2.62 -5.87 6.29
CA MET A 93 -2.03 -5.89 4.96
C MET A 93 -3.07 -6.33 3.94
N VAL A 94 -3.28 -5.54 2.90
CA VAL A 94 -4.18 -5.88 1.79
C VAL A 94 -3.36 -6.10 0.52
N ALA A 95 -3.33 -7.34 0.05
CA ALA A 95 -2.64 -7.71 -1.17
C ALA A 95 -3.62 -7.65 -2.36
N ILE A 96 -3.44 -6.64 -3.21
CA ILE A 96 -4.33 -6.31 -4.32
C ILE A 96 -3.67 -6.75 -5.63
N ASP A 97 -4.34 -7.60 -6.37
CA ASP A 97 -3.92 -8.02 -7.70
C ASP A 97 -4.45 -7.02 -8.74
N LEU A 98 -3.57 -6.23 -9.32
CA LEU A 98 -3.90 -5.22 -10.33
C LEU A 98 -3.66 -5.71 -11.76
N SER A 99 -3.59 -7.01 -11.99
CA SER A 99 -3.53 -7.57 -13.35
C SER A 99 -4.92 -7.71 -13.96
N GLU A 100 -4.98 -7.80 -15.26
CA GLU A 100 -6.23 -7.99 -16.01
C GLU A 100 -7.02 -9.20 -15.51
N GLY A 101 -8.35 -9.02 -15.41
CA GLY A 101 -9.26 -10.05 -14.94
C GLY A 101 -9.32 -10.24 -13.42
N ALA A 102 -8.65 -9.38 -12.63
CA ALA A 102 -8.74 -9.40 -11.18
C ALA A 102 -9.88 -8.53 -10.61
N GLU A 103 -10.50 -7.69 -11.44
CA GLU A 103 -11.53 -6.72 -11.07
C GLU A 103 -12.72 -7.32 -10.30
N PRO A 104 -13.23 -8.52 -10.64
CA PRO A 104 -14.40 -9.10 -9.95
C PRO A 104 -14.15 -9.36 -8.46
N VAL A 105 -12.87 -9.45 -8.03
CA VAL A 105 -12.50 -9.67 -6.64
C VAL A 105 -12.32 -8.36 -5.90
N HIS A 106 -12.06 -7.24 -6.58
CA HIS A 106 -11.72 -5.96 -5.98
C HIS A 106 -12.80 -5.42 -5.05
N ASP A 107 -14.06 -5.40 -5.49
CA ASP A 107 -15.16 -4.87 -4.69
C ASP A 107 -15.40 -5.71 -3.44
N LYS A 108 -15.32 -7.02 -3.60
CA LYS A 108 -15.47 -7.95 -2.47
C LYS A 108 -14.30 -7.81 -1.47
N LEU A 109 -13.08 -7.64 -1.98
CA LEU A 109 -11.90 -7.42 -1.14
C LEU A 109 -12.01 -6.08 -0.40
N ARG A 110 -12.51 -5.04 -1.07
CA ARG A 110 -12.77 -3.73 -0.46
C ARG A 110 -13.82 -3.83 0.64
N GLN A 111 -14.97 -4.46 0.35
CA GLN A 111 -16.02 -4.69 1.34
C GLN A 111 -15.50 -5.45 2.57
N MET A 112 -14.71 -6.51 2.36
CA MET A 112 -14.10 -7.26 3.45
C MET A 112 -13.11 -6.40 4.25
N THR A 113 -12.32 -5.55 3.57
CA THR A 113 -11.41 -4.61 4.23
C THR A 113 -12.18 -3.62 5.11
N GLU A 114 -13.29 -3.07 4.62
CA GLU A 114 -14.17 -2.18 5.39
C GLU A 114 -14.75 -2.87 6.62
N GLN A 115 -15.22 -4.12 6.48
CA GLN A 115 -15.74 -4.91 7.59
C GLN A 115 -14.69 -5.16 8.67
N VAL A 116 -13.46 -5.52 8.28
CA VAL A 116 -12.35 -5.73 9.22
C VAL A 116 -11.97 -4.41 9.91
N LEU A 117 -11.91 -3.31 9.16
CA LEU A 117 -11.63 -1.98 9.73
C LEU A 117 -12.71 -1.50 10.68
N ALA A 118 -13.97 -1.85 10.44
CA ALA A 118 -15.07 -1.53 11.35
C ALA A 118 -14.89 -2.20 12.73
N THR A 119 -14.29 -3.40 12.76
CA THR A 119 -13.98 -4.10 14.03
C THR A 119 -12.68 -3.59 14.69
N MET A 120 -11.80 -2.97 13.91
CA MET A 120 -10.48 -2.47 14.35
C MET A 120 -10.26 -1.02 13.89
N PRO A 121 -10.99 -0.02 14.46
CA PRO A 121 -10.96 1.37 13.98
C PRO A 121 -9.57 2.03 14.05
N GLN A 122 -8.68 1.50 14.90
CA GLN A 122 -7.32 2.00 15.10
C GLN A 122 -6.32 1.38 14.12
N ALA A 123 -6.71 0.34 13.38
CA ALA A 123 -5.81 -0.36 12.49
C ALA A 123 -5.25 0.55 11.39
N ARG A 124 -4.01 0.27 11.00
CA ARG A 124 -3.36 0.83 9.82
C ARG A 124 -3.45 -0.15 8.68
N VAL A 125 -3.55 0.35 7.47
CA VAL A 125 -3.67 -0.46 6.26
C VAL A 125 -2.39 -0.34 5.43
N ALA A 126 -1.79 -1.46 5.08
CA ALA A 126 -0.71 -1.54 4.11
C ALA A 126 -1.26 -2.16 2.82
N CYS A 127 -1.55 -1.33 1.82
CA CYS A 127 -1.95 -1.80 0.49
C CYS A 127 -0.72 -2.18 -0.31
N ILE A 128 -0.64 -3.44 -0.75
CA ILE A 128 0.49 -3.93 -1.53
C ILE A 128 0.03 -4.51 -2.87
N ASN A 129 0.87 -4.37 -3.87
CA ASN A 129 0.81 -5.12 -5.12
C ASN A 129 2.16 -5.77 -5.40
N VAL A 130 2.17 -6.98 -5.95
CA VAL A 130 3.40 -7.64 -6.37
C VAL A 130 3.51 -7.61 -7.88
N LEU A 131 4.50 -6.90 -8.39
CA LEU A 131 4.90 -6.92 -9.79
C LEU A 131 5.77 -8.16 -10.02
N LYS A 132 5.18 -9.15 -10.69
CA LYS A 132 5.89 -10.40 -10.97
C LYS A 132 6.99 -10.16 -12.00
N GLN A 133 8.21 -10.53 -11.64
CA GLN A 133 9.37 -10.50 -12.53
C GLN A 133 9.61 -11.87 -13.19
N ASN A 134 10.06 -11.86 -14.45
CA ASN A 134 10.48 -13.05 -15.16
C ASN A 134 11.98 -13.31 -14.97
N ARG A 135 12.36 -14.56 -14.69
CA ARG A 135 13.77 -14.93 -14.54
C ARG A 135 14.57 -14.92 -15.84
N VAL A 136 13.92 -14.97 -16.99
CA VAL A 136 14.55 -15.28 -18.29
C VAL A 136 14.62 -14.08 -19.23
N THR A 137 13.76 -13.09 -19.04
CA THR A 137 13.74 -11.88 -19.86
C THR A 137 14.16 -10.67 -19.03
N LEU A 138 14.94 -9.77 -19.64
CA LEU A 138 15.14 -8.43 -19.10
C LEU A 138 13.75 -7.77 -19.00
N ASP A 139 13.16 -7.83 -17.80
CA ASP A 139 11.91 -7.12 -17.55
C ASP A 139 12.15 -5.64 -17.76
N THR A 140 11.52 -5.08 -18.78
CA THR A 140 11.50 -3.64 -18.97
C THR A 140 10.74 -3.02 -17.80
N THR A 141 11.35 -2.05 -17.13
CA THR A 141 10.72 -1.26 -16.07
C THR A 141 9.56 -0.41 -16.62
N LEU A 142 9.50 -0.29 -17.95
CA LEU A 142 8.49 0.44 -18.68
C LEU A 142 7.45 -0.51 -19.29
N ASP A 143 6.22 -0.04 -19.39
CA ASP A 143 5.14 -0.72 -20.11
C ASP A 143 5.22 -0.45 -21.63
N GLU A 144 4.23 -0.93 -22.37
CA GLU A 144 4.15 -0.75 -23.83
C GLU A 144 4.01 0.73 -24.26
N ASN A 145 3.57 1.60 -23.36
CA ASN A 145 3.41 3.03 -23.59
C ASN A 145 4.64 3.84 -23.14
N GLY A 146 5.68 3.19 -22.63
CA GLY A 146 6.88 3.83 -22.09
C GLY A 146 6.71 4.39 -20.66
N GLU A 147 5.63 4.01 -19.97
CA GLU A 147 5.37 4.41 -18.59
C GLU A 147 5.96 3.41 -17.59
N SER A 148 6.33 3.89 -16.40
CA SER A 148 6.85 3.01 -15.35
C SER A 148 5.77 2.08 -14.81
N LYS A 149 5.94 0.77 -15.00
CA LYS A 149 5.07 -0.27 -14.44
C LYS A 149 4.87 -0.10 -12.94
N HIS A 150 5.91 0.26 -12.22
CA HIS A 150 5.88 0.47 -10.78
C HIS A 150 4.97 1.66 -10.40
N VAL A 151 5.11 2.79 -11.11
CA VAL A 151 4.27 3.98 -10.89
C VAL A 151 2.81 3.66 -11.19
N ASN A 152 2.52 2.98 -12.31
CA ASN A 152 1.16 2.61 -12.68
C ASN A 152 0.50 1.70 -11.64
N ARG A 153 1.25 0.75 -11.05
CA ARG A 153 0.77 -0.08 -9.95
C ARG A 153 0.52 0.72 -8.68
N LEU A 154 1.38 1.69 -8.37
CA LEU A 154 1.20 2.57 -7.21
C LEU A 154 -0.06 3.45 -7.35
N VAL A 155 -0.31 3.98 -8.54
CA VAL A 155 -1.54 4.72 -8.87
C VAL A 155 -2.76 3.82 -8.71
N GLY A 156 -2.71 2.60 -9.24
CA GLY A 156 -3.78 1.61 -9.10
C GLY A 156 -4.10 1.28 -7.65
N LEU A 157 -3.09 1.10 -6.79
CA LEU A 157 -3.27 0.89 -5.35
C LEU A 157 -3.96 2.08 -4.67
N LYS A 158 -3.53 3.31 -4.99
CA LYS A 158 -4.15 4.52 -4.44
C LYS A 158 -5.60 4.66 -4.88
N ASN A 159 -5.89 4.43 -6.16
CA ASN A 159 -7.25 4.48 -6.70
C ASN A 159 -8.15 3.43 -6.03
N TRP A 160 -7.64 2.21 -5.85
CA TRP A 160 -8.37 1.16 -5.16
C TRP A 160 -8.71 1.53 -3.72
N ALA A 161 -7.76 2.11 -2.99
CA ALA A 161 -7.91 2.46 -1.58
C ALA A 161 -8.71 3.76 -1.35
N ASN A 162 -8.81 4.66 -2.33
CA ASN A 162 -9.57 5.91 -2.21
C ASN A 162 -11.02 5.66 -1.78
N ALA A 163 -11.62 4.59 -2.27
CA ALA A 163 -12.99 4.23 -1.91
C ALA A 163 -13.16 3.82 -0.44
N LEU A 164 -12.10 3.45 0.27
CA LEU A 164 -12.14 3.14 1.71
C LEU A 164 -12.25 4.39 2.59
N GLY A 165 -12.11 5.60 2.04
CA GLY A 165 -12.25 6.86 2.79
C GLY A 165 -11.23 7.04 3.94
N LEU A 166 -10.10 6.32 3.91
CA LEU A 166 -9.11 6.35 4.98
C LEU A 166 -8.30 7.64 4.97
N SER A 167 -8.03 8.19 6.14
CA SER A 167 -7.14 9.34 6.28
C SER A 167 -5.70 9.00 5.84
N ASN A 168 -5.00 9.98 5.25
CA ASN A 168 -3.64 9.83 4.71
C ASN A 168 -2.57 9.31 5.69
N GLY A 169 -2.85 9.24 7.00
CA GLY A 169 -1.95 8.67 7.99
C GLY A 169 -2.22 7.21 8.33
N LYS A 170 -3.37 6.66 7.89
CA LYS A 170 -3.80 5.29 8.19
C LYS A 170 -3.48 4.29 7.08
N VAL A 171 -3.13 4.74 5.88
CA VAL A 171 -2.88 3.88 4.73
C VAL A 171 -1.50 4.13 4.14
N THR A 172 -0.81 3.05 3.77
CA THR A 172 0.46 3.06 3.04
C THR A 172 0.36 2.21 1.79
N PHE A 173 1.19 2.51 0.78
CA PHE A 173 1.15 1.86 -0.52
C PHE A 173 2.53 1.35 -0.89
N HIS A 174 2.62 0.08 -1.27
CA HIS A 174 3.89 -0.56 -1.62
C HIS A 174 3.74 -1.46 -2.83
N VAL A 175 4.61 -1.28 -3.80
CA VAL A 175 4.74 -2.17 -4.95
C VAL A 175 6.00 -2.99 -4.73
N LEU A 176 5.83 -4.30 -4.59
CA LEU A 176 6.91 -5.26 -4.42
C LEU A 176 7.27 -5.84 -5.79
N GLU A 177 8.54 -6.10 -6.01
CA GLU A 177 9.02 -6.74 -7.24
C GLU A 177 9.59 -8.11 -6.88
N ALA A 178 9.04 -9.18 -7.45
CA ALA A 178 9.48 -10.53 -7.12
C ALA A 178 9.17 -11.55 -8.22
N VAL A 179 9.98 -12.59 -8.28
CA VAL A 179 9.73 -13.75 -9.13
C VAL A 179 8.60 -14.61 -8.56
N ASN A 180 8.59 -14.80 -7.23
CA ASN A 180 7.54 -15.51 -6.52
C ASN A 180 6.69 -14.54 -5.68
N PRO A 181 5.46 -14.25 -6.09
CA PRO A 181 4.60 -13.32 -5.36
C PRO A 181 4.24 -13.79 -3.94
N ALA A 182 4.12 -15.09 -3.70
CA ALA A 182 3.78 -15.60 -2.38
C ALA A 182 4.90 -15.31 -1.36
N ASP A 183 6.14 -15.56 -1.74
CA ASP A 183 7.30 -15.32 -0.88
C ASP A 183 7.43 -13.82 -0.55
N ALA A 184 7.25 -12.95 -1.55
CA ALA A 184 7.30 -11.50 -1.33
C ALA A 184 6.20 -11.00 -0.37
N ILE A 185 4.98 -11.54 -0.47
CA ILE A 185 3.88 -11.21 0.44
C ILE A 185 4.23 -11.66 1.87
N LEU A 186 4.74 -12.87 2.03
CA LEU A 186 5.10 -13.43 3.34
C LEU A 186 6.26 -12.65 3.99
N GLU A 187 7.31 -12.39 3.24
CA GLU A 187 8.46 -11.60 3.71
C GLU A 187 8.04 -10.19 4.12
N TYR A 188 7.24 -9.53 3.29
CA TYR A 188 6.77 -8.19 3.60
C TYR A 188 5.84 -8.18 4.83
N ALA A 189 4.95 -9.18 4.98
CA ALA A 189 4.09 -9.33 6.15
C ALA A 189 4.91 -9.49 7.45
N GLN A 190 5.99 -10.27 7.40
CA GLN A 190 6.92 -10.42 8.53
C GLN A 190 7.62 -9.11 8.85
N ASN A 191 8.16 -8.42 7.84
CA ASN A 191 8.91 -7.17 8.00
C ASN A 191 8.10 -6.04 8.63
N ILE A 192 6.79 -5.97 8.34
CA ILE A 192 5.90 -4.97 8.93
C ILE A 192 5.18 -5.48 10.18
N SER A 193 5.39 -6.74 10.57
CA SER A 193 4.65 -7.41 11.65
C SER A 193 3.14 -7.29 11.43
N ALA A 194 2.66 -7.73 10.28
CA ALA A 194 1.24 -7.69 9.93
C ALA A 194 0.43 -8.61 10.86
N ASP A 195 -0.68 -8.10 11.38
CA ASP A 195 -1.60 -8.86 12.23
C ASP A 195 -2.66 -9.59 11.40
N HIS A 196 -2.95 -9.09 10.20
CA HIS A 196 -3.95 -9.67 9.31
C HIS A 196 -3.58 -9.43 7.85
N ILE A 197 -3.69 -10.46 7.03
CA ILE A 197 -3.54 -10.39 5.57
C ILE A 197 -4.91 -10.58 4.94
N LEU A 198 -5.32 -9.63 4.11
CA LEU A 198 -6.50 -9.71 3.24
C LEU A 198 -6.02 -9.85 1.80
N MET A 199 -6.51 -10.84 1.08
CA MET A 199 -6.15 -11.03 -0.32
C MET A 199 -7.24 -11.68 -1.14
N GLY A 200 -7.23 -11.42 -2.44
CA GLY A 200 -8.11 -12.07 -3.39
C GLY A 200 -7.58 -13.43 -3.86
N ALA A 201 -8.49 -14.36 -4.16
CA ALA A 201 -8.16 -15.55 -4.91
C ALA A 201 -8.80 -15.50 -6.31
N ARG A 202 -8.00 -15.74 -7.36
CA ARG A 202 -8.52 -15.88 -8.73
C ARG A 202 -9.27 -17.19 -8.87
N THR A 203 -10.40 -17.15 -9.55
CA THR A 203 -11.26 -18.31 -9.81
C THR A 203 -10.97 -18.98 -11.16
N ASN A 204 -9.74 -18.93 -11.66
CA ASN A 204 -9.40 -19.38 -13.02
C ASN A 204 -9.24 -20.88 -13.20
N SER A 205 -9.75 -21.73 -12.32
CA SER A 205 -9.73 -23.17 -12.58
C SER A 205 -11.09 -23.81 -12.46
N THR A 206 -11.35 -24.76 -13.36
CA THR A 206 -12.48 -25.70 -13.34
C THR A 206 -12.58 -26.52 -12.03
N LEU A 207 -11.56 -26.51 -11.23
CA LEU A 207 -11.51 -27.10 -9.88
C LEU A 207 -11.91 -26.04 -8.83
N ARG A 208 -13.21 -25.89 -8.62
CA ARG A 208 -13.86 -24.93 -7.71
C ARG A 208 -13.46 -25.02 -6.23
N SER A 209 -12.60 -25.95 -5.85
CA SER A 209 -12.29 -26.24 -4.43
C SER A 209 -10.92 -25.79 -3.97
N LEU A 210 -10.00 -25.37 -4.85
CA LEU A 210 -8.64 -25.07 -4.46
C LEU A 210 -8.39 -23.54 -4.39
N LEU A 211 -7.66 -23.12 -3.38
CA LEU A 211 -7.05 -21.79 -3.29
C LEU A 211 -6.06 -21.64 -4.47
N GLY A 212 -5.98 -20.44 -5.06
CA GLY A 212 -4.97 -20.17 -6.08
C GLY A 212 -3.54 -20.40 -5.57
N SER A 213 -2.58 -20.56 -6.47
CA SER A 213 -1.18 -20.88 -6.13
C SER A 213 -0.56 -19.89 -5.13
N VAL A 214 -0.84 -18.60 -5.26
CA VAL A 214 -0.33 -17.58 -4.33
C VAL A 214 -1.11 -17.60 -3.02
N SER A 215 -2.44 -17.52 -3.07
CA SER A 215 -3.27 -17.47 -1.86
C SER A 215 -3.21 -18.74 -1.04
N GLY A 216 -3.01 -19.91 -1.68
CA GLY A 216 -2.81 -21.17 -0.99
C GLY A 216 -1.52 -21.21 -0.17
N VAL A 217 -0.41 -20.75 -0.77
CA VAL A 217 0.89 -20.68 -0.08
C VAL A 217 0.85 -19.66 1.06
N VAL A 218 0.31 -18.48 0.81
CA VAL A 218 0.20 -17.43 1.84
C VAL A 218 -0.68 -17.92 3.01
N ALA A 219 -1.84 -18.52 2.73
CA ALA A 219 -2.71 -19.02 3.79
C ALA A 219 -2.08 -20.15 4.63
N ALA A 220 -1.18 -20.94 4.03
CA ALA A 220 -0.51 -22.03 4.73
C ALA A 220 0.70 -21.58 5.56
N GLN A 221 1.37 -20.50 5.18
CA GLN A 221 2.68 -20.12 5.75
C GLN A 221 2.70 -18.75 6.44
N ALA A 222 1.62 -17.97 6.38
CA ALA A 222 1.58 -16.67 7.01
C ALA A 222 1.72 -16.75 8.54
N PRO A 223 2.45 -15.84 9.16
CA PRO A 223 2.61 -15.79 10.62
C PRO A 223 1.40 -15.18 11.35
N CYS A 224 0.38 -14.75 10.61
CA CYS A 224 -0.78 -14.03 11.12
C CYS A 224 -2.08 -14.53 10.49
N THR A 225 -3.21 -13.93 10.86
CA THR A 225 -4.51 -14.27 10.27
C THR A 225 -4.54 -13.95 8.78
N VAL A 226 -5.08 -14.85 7.96
CA VAL A 226 -5.26 -14.64 6.52
C VAL A 226 -6.73 -14.80 6.14
N THR A 227 -7.28 -13.80 5.50
CA THR A 227 -8.60 -13.85 4.87
C THR A 227 -8.46 -13.86 3.36
N VAL A 228 -8.94 -14.93 2.74
CA VAL A 228 -8.94 -15.07 1.27
C VAL A 228 -10.34 -14.82 0.74
N VAL A 229 -10.46 -13.78 -0.08
CA VAL A 229 -11.73 -13.34 -0.68
C VAL A 229 -11.86 -13.92 -2.09
N ARG A 230 -13.03 -14.45 -2.43
CA ARG A 230 -13.34 -14.99 -3.77
C ARG A 230 -14.49 -14.21 -4.42
N ALA A 231 -14.39 -14.01 -5.71
CA ALA A 231 -15.54 -13.53 -6.49
C ALA A 231 -16.63 -14.61 -6.50
N GLN A 232 -17.88 -14.23 -6.24
CA GLN A 232 -19.02 -15.14 -6.44
C GLN A 232 -19.37 -15.14 -7.93
N ASN A 233 -19.36 -16.31 -8.58
CA ASN A 233 -19.96 -16.47 -9.89
C ASN A 233 -21.49 -16.44 -9.72
N SER A 234 -22.13 -15.40 -10.23
CA SER A 234 -23.59 -15.23 -10.22
C SER A 234 -24.36 -16.21 -11.13
N LYS A 235 -23.73 -17.29 -11.59
CA LYS A 235 -24.35 -18.25 -12.56
C LYS A 235 -24.94 -19.52 -11.93
N SER A 236 -25.14 -19.64 -10.63
CA SER A 236 -25.73 -20.88 -10.04
C SER A 236 -27.01 -20.70 -9.25
N ALA A 237 -27.73 -19.58 -9.40
CA ALA A 237 -28.98 -19.35 -8.67
C ALA A 237 -30.27 -19.66 -9.46
N PHE A 238 -30.19 -20.10 -10.72
CA PHE A 238 -31.38 -20.38 -11.53
C PHE A 238 -31.27 -21.69 -12.33
N ALA A 239 -30.92 -22.79 -11.68
CA ALA A 239 -31.06 -24.11 -12.29
C ALA A 239 -31.55 -25.13 -11.24
N GLY A 240 -32.75 -24.92 -10.76
CA GLY A 240 -33.38 -25.83 -9.79
C GLY A 240 -34.84 -25.51 -9.53
N GLY A 241 -35.66 -25.46 -10.59
CA GLY A 241 -37.06 -25.20 -10.36
C GLY A 241 -37.93 -25.27 -11.63
N GLU A 242 -37.79 -26.37 -12.39
CA GLU A 242 -38.85 -26.74 -13.36
C GLU A 242 -38.67 -28.21 -13.76
N GLN A 243 -39.32 -29.09 -13.01
CA GLN A 243 -39.79 -30.40 -13.45
C GLN A 243 -40.58 -31.04 -12.30
N ASN A 244 -41.88 -30.77 -12.27
CA ASN A 244 -42.89 -31.78 -11.93
C ASN A 244 -44.27 -31.08 -11.85
N ALA A 245 -44.96 -30.98 -12.97
CA ALA A 245 -46.42 -30.90 -13.02
C ALA A 245 -46.86 -31.41 -14.38
N GLY A 246 -47.23 -32.64 -14.41
CA GLY A 246 -47.87 -33.24 -15.58
C GLY A 246 -47.86 -34.75 -15.55
N LEU A 247 -48.87 -35.33 -14.87
CA LEU A 247 -49.52 -36.61 -15.24
C LEU A 247 -50.51 -37.00 -14.13
N SER A 248 -51.75 -36.66 -14.34
CA SER A 248 -52.91 -37.55 -14.16
C SER A 248 -54.14 -36.83 -14.69
#